data_badbb9455be7ac40c4dea31f99674b63
#
_entry.id   badbb9455be7ac40c4dea31f99674b63
#
_cell.length_a   1.000
_cell.length_b   1.000
_cell.length_c   1.000
_cell.angle_alpha   90.00
_cell.angle_beta   90.00
_cell.angle_gamma   90.00
#
_symmetry.space_group_name_H-M   'P 1'
#
loop_
_entity.id
_entity.type
_entity.pdbx_description
1 polymer ?
#
loop_
_entity_poly.entity_id
_entity_poly.type
_entity_poly.pdbx_seq_one_letter_code
_entity_poly.pdbx_strand_id
1 'polypeptide(L)'
;GEDNQDGTALVLTGDFQMERSMTVKPIEIRQADIAIIDSTYPYPEVEFESKEEVGEKIAEWAEKTAEKGIVLFGAYKMGKSQELISILNARGITPWVSKGILNVNKVYEKNGVRLDYLSTYNGDEMDGGNFVGISETRNIKQLGGMLEKIYEKRVYTAVVTGFAKTLHFGTDMQFALSDHADFKQALDYINEVQAKEIITYGKGSEVLAANLAKKGIKAVSFWRHSKSAPHNALC
;
A
#
# COMPACT_ATOMS: atom_id res chain seq x y z
N GLY A 1 -16.33 19.15 33.60
CA GLY A 1 -17.20 19.92 32.74
C GLY A 1 -17.92 18.97 31.85
N GLU A 2 -19.24 18.92 31.93
CA GLU A 2 -20.13 18.17 31.02
C GLU A 2 -20.11 18.91 29.68
N ASP A 3 -19.32 18.42 28.73
CA ASP A 3 -19.46 18.80 27.33
C ASP A 3 -20.68 18.05 26.77
N ASN A 4 -21.82 18.69 26.81
CA ASN A 4 -22.96 18.33 25.98
C ASN A 4 -22.58 18.62 24.51
N GLN A 5 -21.95 17.68 23.86
CA GLN A 5 -21.73 17.74 22.42
C GLN A 5 -22.87 17.00 21.72
N ASP A 6 -23.90 17.75 21.35
CA ASP A 6 -24.86 17.37 20.32
C ASP A 6 -24.17 17.36 18.94
N GLY A 7 -22.98 16.80 18.87
CA GLY A 7 -22.16 16.75 17.67
C GLY A 7 -22.28 15.39 16.99
N THR A 8 -22.48 15.37 15.68
CA THR A 8 -22.39 14.16 14.86
C THR A 8 -20.94 13.72 14.74
N ALA A 9 -20.62 12.51 15.21
CA ALA A 9 -19.30 11.92 15.08
C ALA A 9 -19.08 11.40 13.67
N LEU A 10 -18.00 11.86 13.01
CA LEU A 10 -17.63 11.46 11.66
C LEU A 10 -16.22 10.86 11.65
N VAL A 11 -16.06 9.72 10.99
CA VAL A 11 -14.76 9.13 10.69
C VAL A 11 -14.51 9.10 9.18
N LEU A 12 -13.31 9.51 8.77
CA LEU A 12 -12.81 9.37 7.42
C LEU A 12 -11.57 8.49 7.50
N THR A 13 -11.61 7.33 6.84
CA THR A 13 -10.49 6.37 6.91
C THR A 13 -9.25 6.87 6.16
N GLY A 14 -9.43 7.61 5.06
CA GLY A 14 -8.39 7.71 4.05
C GLY A 14 -8.00 6.31 3.56
N ASP A 15 -6.80 6.17 3.02
CA ASP A 15 -6.21 4.87 2.73
C ASP A 15 -5.96 4.14 4.05
N PHE A 16 -6.50 2.93 4.23
CA PHE A 16 -6.41 2.22 5.49
C PHE A 16 -6.22 0.72 5.30
N GLN A 17 -5.69 0.10 6.34
CA GLN A 17 -5.49 -1.35 6.42
C GLN A 17 -5.81 -1.84 7.84
N MET A 18 -6.34 -3.06 7.93
CA MET A 18 -6.69 -3.70 9.20
C MET A 18 -5.51 -4.47 9.82
N GLU A 19 -4.50 -4.80 9.03
CA GLU A 19 -3.33 -5.54 9.50
C GLU A 19 -2.18 -4.59 9.84
N ARG A 20 -1.36 -5.01 10.79
CA ARG A 20 -0.10 -4.34 11.08
C ARG A 20 0.89 -4.59 9.96
N SER A 21 1.54 -3.54 9.46
CA SER A 21 2.70 -3.68 8.59
C SER A 21 4.01 -3.49 9.36
N MET A 22 5.13 -3.70 8.68
CA MET A 22 6.46 -3.46 9.28
C MET A 22 6.70 -1.99 9.64
N THR A 23 5.97 -1.07 9.02
CA THR A 23 6.18 0.38 9.16
C THR A 23 4.98 1.15 9.69
N VAL A 24 3.79 0.56 9.67
CA VAL A 24 2.53 1.26 10.03
C VAL A 24 1.68 0.35 10.90
N LYS A 25 1.00 0.94 11.89
CA LYS A 25 0.00 0.27 12.70
C LYS A 25 -1.31 0.12 11.92
N PRO A 26 -2.17 -0.86 12.26
CA PRO A 26 -3.52 -0.94 11.72
C PRO A 26 -4.31 0.31 12.09
N ILE A 27 -5.40 0.55 11.33
CA ILE A 27 -6.32 1.65 11.63
C ILE A 27 -6.91 1.50 13.04
N GLU A 28 -7.06 2.61 13.76
CA GLU A 28 -7.82 2.62 15.00
C GLU A 28 -9.31 2.59 14.69
N ILE A 29 -10.04 1.72 15.38
CA ILE A 29 -11.48 1.65 15.27
C ILE A 29 -12.09 2.57 16.30
N ARG A 30 -12.88 3.52 15.81
CA ARG A 30 -13.64 4.46 16.63
C ARG A 30 -15.09 4.45 16.19
N GLN A 31 -16.00 4.33 17.11
CA GLN A 31 -17.43 4.45 16.81
C GLN A 31 -17.76 5.86 16.29
N ALA A 32 -18.62 5.92 15.28
CA ALA A 32 -19.02 7.18 14.65
C ALA A 32 -20.46 7.09 14.15
N ASP A 33 -21.11 8.23 13.95
CA ASP A 33 -22.44 8.28 13.34
C ASP A 33 -22.35 8.13 11.82
N ILE A 34 -21.28 8.68 11.23
CA ILE A 34 -20.99 8.63 9.77
C ILE A 34 -19.59 8.09 9.57
N ALA A 35 -19.45 7.11 8.68
CA ALA A 35 -18.14 6.60 8.25
C ALA A 35 -17.96 6.78 6.75
N ILE A 36 -16.89 7.50 6.36
CA ILE A 36 -16.45 7.66 4.97
C ILE A 36 -15.28 6.71 4.75
N ILE A 37 -15.46 5.75 3.84
CA ILE A 37 -14.58 4.58 3.70
C ILE A 37 -13.93 4.52 2.33
N ASP A 38 -12.62 4.26 2.30
CA ASP A 38 -11.87 3.96 1.08
C ASP A 38 -12.47 2.75 0.34
N SER A 39 -12.48 2.83 -0.98
CA SER A 39 -13.04 1.82 -1.86
C SER A 39 -12.08 1.42 -2.98
N THR A 40 -10.80 1.32 -2.67
CA THR A 40 -9.76 0.93 -3.65
C THR A 40 -9.94 -0.51 -4.12
N TYR A 41 -10.33 -1.43 -3.23
CA TYR A 41 -10.63 -2.83 -3.55
C TYR A 41 -12.09 -3.20 -3.21
N PRO A 42 -13.05 -2.81 -4.07
CA PRO A 42 -14.47 -2.89 -3.76
C PRO A 42 -15.10 -4.27 -4.07
N TYR A 43 -14.32 -5.24 -4.54
CA TYR A 43 -14.81 -6.52 -5.05
C TYR A 43 -14.63 -7.63 -4.02
N PRO A 44 -15.69 -8.41 -3.69
CA PRO A 44 -15.63 -9.52 -2.73
C PRO A 44 -14.63 -10.63 -3.09
N GLU A 45 -14.31 -10.78 -4.38
CA GLU A 45 -13.34 -11.76 -4.90
C GLU A 45 -11.88 -11.31 -4.76
N VAL A 46 -11.63 -10.06 -4.41
CA VAL A 46 -10.28 -9.56 -4.13
C VAL A 46 -10.01 -9.72 -2.64
N GLU A 47 -9.30 -10.76 -2.29
CA GLU A 47 -8.87 -11.07 -0.92
C GLU A 47 -7.34 -11.14 -0.91
N PHE A 48 -6.71 -10.42 0.02
CA PHE A 48 -5.26 -10.43 0.19
C PHE A 48 -4.82 -11.54 1.13
N GLU A 49 -3.67 -12.11 0.83
CA GLU A 49 -2.93 -12.92 1.78
C GLU A 49 -2.42 -12.02 2.91
N SER A 50 -2.11 -12.59 4.06
CA SER A 50 -1.54 -11.82 5.16
C SER A 50 -0.24 -11.11 4.73
N LYS A 51 0.03 -9.96 5.32
CA LYS A 51 1.27 -9.22 5.03
C LYS A 51 2.52 -10.02 5.37
N GLU A 52 2.45 -10.86 6.37
CA GLU A 52 3.52 -11.77 6.77
C GLU A 52 3.81 -12.79 5.66
N GLU A 53 2.79 -13.49 5.16
CA GLU A 53 2.94 -14.47 4.07
C GLU A 53 3.48 -13.85 2.79
N VAL A 54 2.97 -12.67 2.41
CA VAL A 54 3.47 -11.95 1.23
C VAL A 54 4.90 -11.47 1.46
N GLY A 55 5.22 -10.99 2.65
CA GLY A 55 6.58 -10.56 3.03
C GLY A 55 7.59 -11.70 2.94
N GLU A 56 7.24 -12.89 3.45
CA GLU A 56 8.07 -14.09 3.34
C GLU A 56 8.33 -14.46 1.87
N LYS A 57 7.30 -14.47 1.03
CA LYS A 57 7.43 -14.75 -0.41
C LYS A 57 8.33 -13.74 -1.12
N ILE A 58 8.23 -12.45 -0.77
CA ILE A 58 9.09 -11.38 -1.32
C ILE A 58 10.54 -11.64 -0.95
N ALA A 59 10.82 -11.85 0.33
CA ALA A 59 12.17 -12.03 0.83
C ALA A 59 12.82 -13.30 0.28
N GLU A 60 12.11 -14.41 0.27
CA GLU A 60 12.59 -15.68 -0.29
C GLU A 60 12.90 -15.57 -1.79
N TRP A 61 12.03 -14.91 -2.55
CA TRP A 61 12.28 -14.68 -3.97
C TRP A 61 13.49 -13.78 -4.20
N ALA A 62 13.66 -12.72 -3.39
CA ALA A 62 14.78 -11.81 -3.47
C ALA A 62 16.12 -12.54 -3.21
N GLU A 63 16.19 -13.33 -2.13
CA GLU A 63 17.38 -14.11 -1.78
C GLU A 63 17.80 -15.05 -2.93
N LYS A 64 16.89 -15.93 -3.34
CA LYS A 64 17.14 -16.94 -4.40
C LYS A 64 17.50 -16.32 -5.76
N THR A 65 16.96 -15.15 -6.04
CA THR A 65 17.13 -14.48 -7.34
C THR A 65 18.40 -13.63 -7.35
N ALA A 66 18.78 -13.03 -6.23
CA ALA A 66 20.02 -12.26 -6.11
C ALA A 66 21.29 -13.13 -6.30
N GLU A 67 21.21 -14.44 -6.07
CA GLU A 67 22.31 -15.36 -6.42
C GLU A 67 22.56 -15.43 -7.94
N LYS A 68 21.54 -15.17 -8.77
CA LYS A 68 21.56 -15.35 -10.22
C LYS A 68 21.78 -14.06 -11.00
N GLY A 69 21.60 -12.90 -10.38
CA GLY A 69 21.72 -11.60 -11.01
C GLY A 69 21.23 -10.46 -10.14
N ILE A 70 20.96 -9.33 -10.77
CA ILE A 70 20.42 -8.15 -10.09
C ILE A 70 18.91 -8.32 -9.92
N VAL A 71 18.39 -8.00 -8.74
CA VAL A 71 16.96 -7.96 -8.46
C VAL A 71 16.50 -6.51 -8.41
N LEU A 72 15.47 -6.15 -9.16
CA LEU A 72 14.93 -4.81 -9.17
C LEU A 72 13.42 -4.82 -8.87
N PHE A 73 13.05 -4.30 -7.69
CA PHE A 73 11.67 -4.13 -7.30
C PHE A 73 11.12 -2.79 -7.76
N GLY A 74 9.89 -2.80 -8.29
CA GLY A 74 9.07 -1.63 -8.54
C GLY A 74 8.00 -1.47 -7.46
N ALA A 75 8.02 -0.33 -6.76
CA ALA A 75 7.06 -0.02 -5.71
C ALA A 75 6.67 1.46 -5.74
N TYR A 76 5.59 1.84 -5.04
CA TYR A 76 5.29 3.24 -4.78
C TYR A 76 6.35 3.82 -3.84
N LYS A 77 6.81 5.04 -4.13
CA LYS A 77 7.90 5.69 -3.37
C LYS A 77 7.57 5.93 -1.90
N MET A 78 6.29 6.04 -1.53
CA MET A 78 5.81 6.26 -0.17
C MET A 78 4.95 5.07 0.28
N GLY A 79 5.12 4.63 1.51
CA GLY A 79 4.44 3.48 2.12
C GLY A 79 5.07 2.17 1.68
N LYS A 80 4.81 1.76 0.46
CA LYS A 80 5.19 0.45 -0.08
C LYS A 80 6.71 0.22 -0.13
N SER A 81 7.48 1.21 -0.55
CA SER A 81 8.95 1.07 -0.60
C SER A 81 9.55 0.92 0.79
N GLN A 82 9.05 1.62 1.80
CA GLN A 82 9.54 1.53 3.17
C GLN A 82 9.16 0.19 3.83
N GLU A 83 7.96 -0.30 3.58
CA GLU A 83 7.54 -1.64 4.01
C GLU A 83 8.41 -2.72 3.37
N LEU A 84 8.66 -2.61 2.06
CA LEU A 84 9.52 -3.52 1.32
C LEU A 84 10.97 -3.51 1.83
N ILE A 85 11.54 -2.33 2.12
CA ILE A 85 12.86 -2.22 2.75
C ILE A 85 12.88 -2.99 4.08
N SER A 86 11.89 -2.78 4.94
CA SER A 86 11.80 -3.46 6.23
C SER A 86 11.67 -4.98 6.10
N ILE A 87 10.90 -5.46 5.11
CA ILE A 87 10.79 -6.90 4.79
C ILE A 87 12.16 -7.47 4.40
N LEU A 88 12.88 -6.80 3.52
CA LEU A 88 14.21 -7.23 3.07
C LEU A 88 15.24 -7.18 4.20
N ASN A 89 15.22 -6.12 5.02
CA ASN A 89 16.10 -5.97 6.18
C ASN A 89 15.91 -7.08 7.22
N ALA A 90 14.69 -7.58 7.41
CA ALA A 90 14.41 -8.71 8.31
C ALA A 90 15.14 -10.00 7.89
N ARG A 91 15.58 -10.10 6.62
CA ARG A 91 16.41 -11.20 6.08
C ARG A 91 17.87 -10.78 5.83
N GLY A 92 18.32 -9.64 6.37
CA GLY A 92 19.68 -9.15 6.22
C GLY A 92 20.02 -8.60 4.83
N ILE A 93 19.01 -8.33 4.00
CA ILE A 93 19.19 -7.72 2.68
C ILE A 93 19.08 -6.21 2.81
N THR A 94 20.15 -5.48 2.45
CA THR A 94 20.18 -4.01 2.39
C THR A 94 20.00 -3.57 0.94
N PRO A 95 18.80 -3.10 0.54
CA PRO A 95 18.54 -2.78 -0.86
C PRO A 95 19.09 -1.40 -1.26
N TRP A 96 19.44 -1.25 -2.53
CA TRP A 96 19.69 0.05 -3.17
C TRP A 96 18.38 0.76 -3.46
N VAL A 97 18.31 2.07 -3.19
CA VAL A 97 17.09 2.86 -3.42
C VAL A 97 17.30 4.04 -4.34
N SER A 98 16.28 4.35 -5.16
CA SER A 98 16.25 5.54 -6.00
C SER A 98 16.20 6.83 -5.15
N LYS A 99 16.58 7.98 -5.77
CA LYS A 99 16.53 9.30 -5.11
C LYS A 99 15.15 9.64 -4.56
N GLY A 100 14.09 9.29 -5.28
CA GLY A 100 12.71 9.55 -4.86
C GLY A 100 12.36 8.82 -3.57
N ILE A 101 12.76 7.56 -3.45
CA ILE A 101 12.55 6.71 -2.28
C ILE A 101 13.43 7.20 -1.11
N LEU A 102 14.71 7.51 -1.34
CA LEU A 102 15.62 8.08 -0.35
C LEU A 102 15.02 9.28 0.38
N ASN A 103 14.42 10.21 -0.37
CA ASN A 103 13.83 11.40 0.23
C ASN A 103 12.66 11.09 1.16
N VAL A 104 11.87 10.07 0.85
CA VAL A 104 10.77 9.60 1.71
C VAL A 104 11.31 8.84 2.92
N ASN A 105 12.33 7.98 2.73
CA ASN A 105 12.97 7.24 3.82
C ASN A 105 13.43 8.16 4.95
N LYS A 106 14.06 9.30 4.59
CA LYS A 106 14.50 10.32 5.58
C LYS A 106 13.36 10.87 6.44
N VAL A 107 12.13 10.90 5.90
CA VAL A 107 10.95 11.31 6.68
C VAL A 107 10.56 10.18 7.64
N TYR A 108 10.57 8.92 7.19
CA TYR A 108 10.27 7.77 8.04
C TYR A 108 11.27 7.65 9.19
N GLU A 109 12.57 7.80 8.92
CA GLU A 109 13.64 7.78 9.92
C GLU A 109 13.48 8.87 10.99
N LYS A 110 13.13 10.09 10.58
CA LYS A 110 12.81 11.18 11.52
C LYS A 110 11.64 10.88 12.44
N ASN A 111 10.74 9.98 12.03
CA ASN A 111 9.59 9.50 12.79
C ASN A 111 9.85 8.15 13.49
N GLY A 112 11.11 7.74 13.61
CA GLY A 112 11.52 6.58 14.41
C GLY A 112 11.42 5.21 13.69
N VAL A 113 11.15 5.17 12.39
CA VAL A 113 11.19 3.94 11.59
C VAL A 113 12.64 3.66 11.21
N ARG A 114 13.16 2.48 11.55
CA ARG A 114 14.50 2.04 11.16
C ARG A 114 14.45 1.43 9.77
N LEU A 115 15.28 1.92 8.86
CA LEU A 115 15.40 1.43 7.49
C LEU A 115 16.88 1.34 7.13
N ASP A 116 17.32 0.15 6.73
CA ASP A 116 18.65 -0.11 6.20
C ASP A 116 18.60 -0.16 4.68
N TYR A 117 19.30 0.77 4.01
CA TYR A 117 19.34 0.88 2.56
C TYR A 117 20.61 1.59 2.09
N LEU A 118 20.98 1.36 0.83
CA LEU A 118 22.09 2.02 0.15
C LEU A 118 21.56 3.00 -0.91
N SER A 119 22.29 4.06 -1.15
CA SER A 119 21.97 5.01 -2.22
C SER A 119 23.23 5.77 -2.67
N THR A 120 23.48 5.81 -3.98
CA THR A 120 24.59 6.61 -4.55
C THR A 120 24.46 8.11 -4.19
N TYR A 121 23.28 8.58 -3.86
CA TYR A 121 23.04 9.96 -3.38
C TYR A 121 23.47 10.19 -1.91
N ASN A 122 23.77 9.12 -1.17
CA ASN A 122 24.38 9.20 0.17
C ASN A 122 25.92 9.02 0.11
N GLY A 123 26.48 8.77 -1.09
CA GLY A 123 27.89 8.50 -1.27
C GLY A 123 28.24 7.00 -1.20
N ASP A 124 27.24 6.12 -1.14
CA ASP A 124 27.49 4.68 -1.20
C ASP A 124 28.00 4.29 -2.60
N GLU A 125 28.97 3.39 -2.66
CA GLU A 125 29.59 2.93 -3.90
C GLU A 125 29.05 1.55 -4.28
N MET A 126 28.77 1.37 -5.58
CA MET A 126 28.33 0.08 -6.13
C MET A 126 29.54 -0.72 -6.60
N ASP A 127 29.78 -1.88 -6.02
CA ASP A 127 30.94 -2.74 -6.28
C ASP A 127 30.82 -3.60 -7.56
N GLY A 128 29.73 -3.47 -8.31
CA GLY A 128 29.48 -4.26 -9.51
C GLY A 128 29.01 -5.70 -9.25
N GLY A 129 28.78 -6.09 -8.00
CA GLY A 129 28.21 -7.38 -7.60
C GLY A 129 26.73 -7.53 -7.97
N ASN A 130 26.13 -8.65 -7.57
CA ASN A 130 24.70 -8.80 -7.58
C ASN A 130 24.11 -8.00 -6.41
N PHE A 131 22.97 -7.36 -6.61
CA PHE A 131 22.33 -6.58 -5.58
C PHE A 131 20.78 -6.60 -5.71
N VAL A 132 20.11 -6.17 -4.67
CA VAL A 132 18.69 -5.91 -4.68
C VAL A 132 18.47 -4.40 -4.73
N GLY A 133 17.65 -3.92 -5.66
CA GLY A 133 17.30 -2.51 -5.80
C GLY A 133 15.81 -2.27 -5.73
N ILE A 134 15.41 -1.07 -5.29
CA ILE A 134 14.01 -0.62 -5.26
C ILE A 134 13.91 0.72 -5.99
N SER A 135 12.99 0.79 -6.94
CA SER A 135 12.69 2.00 -7.71
C SER A 135 11.18 2.18 -7.85
N GLU A 136 10.76 3.33 -8.33
CA GLU A 136 9.34 3.56 -8.63
C GLU A 136 8.87 2.63 -9.77
N THR A 137 7.70 2.04 -9.64
CA THR A 137 7.15 1.05 -10.58
C THR A 137 7.21 1.51 -12.04
N ARG A 138 6.96 2.80 -12.31
CA ARG A 138 7.00 3.38 -13.67
C ARG A 138 8.39 3.32 -14.32
N ASN A 139 9.45 3.27 -13.53
CA ASN A 139 10.83 3.34 -14.00
C ASN A 139 11.48 1.96 -14.17
N ILE A 140 10.85 0.90 -13.66
CA ILE A 140 11.48 -0.42 -13.50
C ILE A 140 12.00 -1.01 -14.82
N LYS A 141 11.24 -0.91 -15.91
CA LYS A 141 11.65 -1.47 -17.21
C LYS A 141 12.84 -0.72 -17.80
N GLN A 142 12.80 0.61 -17.76
CA GLN A 142 13.89 1.43 -18.28
C GLN A 142 15.16 1.23 -17.45
N LEU A 143 15.04 1.28 -16.13
CA LEU A 143 16.16 1.10 -15.21
C LEU A 143 16.75 -0.31 -15.33
N GLY A 144 15.91 -1.34 -15.40
CA GLY A 144 16.35 -2.72 -15.59
C GLY A 144 17.21 -2.88 -16.83
N GLY A 145 16.73 -2.40 -17.99
CA GLY A 145 17.50 -2.46 -19.24
C GLY A 145 18.80 -1.62 -19.23
N MET A 146 18.86 -0.53 -18.44
CA MET A 146 20.09 0.22 -18.22
C MET A 146 21.09 -0.57 -17.35
N LEU A 147 20.62 -1.16 -16.25
CA LEU A 147 21.46 -1.96 -15.35
C LEU A 147 22.02 -3.21 -16.05
N GLU A 148 21.23 -3.88 -16.88
CA GLU A 148 21.71 -5.01 -17.69
C GLU A 148 22.90 -4.64 -18.56
N LYS A 149 22.85 -3.46 -19.20
CA LYS A 149 23.94 -2.96 -20.06
C LYS A 149 25.17 -2.52 -19.28
N ILE A 150 24.99 -1.91 -18.10
CA ILE A 150 26.11 -1.39 -17.28
C ILE A 150 26.86 -2.53 -16.61
N TYR A 151 26.13 -3.50 -16.06
CA TYR A 151 26.73 -4.58 -15.27
C TYR A 151 26.95 -5.87 -16.03
N GLU A 152 26.49 -5.95 -17.30
CA GLU A 152 26.51 -7.16 -18.12
C GLU A 152 25.91 -8.39 -17.41
N LYS A 153 24.86 -8.13 -16.61
CA LYS A 153 24.16 -9.12 -15.80
C LYS A 153 22.67 -9.09 -16.10
N ARG A 154 22.02 -10.24 -15.91
CA ARG A 154 20.58 -10.30 -15.99
C ARG A 154 19.93 -9.51 -14.83
N VAL A 155 18.93 -8.71 -15.14
CA VAL A 155 18.09 -8.00 -14.17
C VAL A 155 16.74 -8.69 -14.10
N TYR A 156 16.41 -9.20 -12.92
CA TYR A 156 15.10 -9.78 -12.60
C TYR A 156 14.23 -8.70 -12.00
N THR A 157 13.06 -8.51 -12.57
CA THR A 157 12.13 -7.45 -12.15
C THR A 157 10.94 -7.99 -11.39
N ALA A 158 10.53 -7.31 -10.33
CA ALA A 158 9.28 -7.60 -9.64
C ALA A 158 8.51 -6.32 -9.33
N VAL A 159 7.18 -6.38 -9.34
CA VAL A 159 6.31 -5.29 -8.88
C VAL A 159 5.63 -5.65 -7.57
N VAL A 160 5.64 -4.71 -6.62
CA VAL A 160 5.00 -4.85 -5.30
C VAL A 160 3.87 -3.84 -5.18
N THR A 161 2.64 -4.32 -5.29
CA THR A 161 1.42 -3.50 -5.24
C THR A 161 0.20 -4.37 -5.02
N GLY A 162 -0.82 -3.89 -4.31
CA GLY A 162 -2.09 -4.61 -4.18
C GLY A 162 -2.76 -4.89 -5.53
N PHE A 163 -2.55 -4.04 -6.54
CA PHE A 163 -3.06 -4.25 -7.90
C PHE A 163 -2.48 -5.48 -8.60
N ALA A 164 -1.38 -6.07 -8.09
CA ALA A 164 -0.85 -7.34 -8.59
C ALA A 164 -1.83 -8.52 -8.46
N LYS A 165 -2.88 -8.37 -7.64
CA LYS A 165 -3.96 -9.35 -7.52
C LYS A 165 -4.86 -9.38 -8.77
N THR A 166 -5.00 -8.26 -9.47
CA THR A 166 -5.97 -8.09 -10.57
C THR A 166 -5.34 -7.65 -11.89
N LEU A 167 -4.11 -7.12 -11.86
CA LEU A 167 -3.41 -6.63 -13.05
C LEU A 167 -2.11 -7.40 -13.25
N HIS A 168 -1.72 -7.55 -14.52
CA HIS A 168 -0.43 -8.10 -14.90
C HIS A 168 0.52 -6.99 -15.35
N PHE A 169 1.71 -6.91 -14.75
CA PHE A 169 2.67 -5.82 -14.97
C PHE A 169 3.76 -6.17 -16.00
N GLY A 170 3.84 -7.42 -16.45
CA GLY A 170 4.86 -7.88 -17.40
C GLY A 170 6.28 -7.79 -16.82
N THR A 171 6.42 -8.15 -15.56
CA THR A 171 7.68 -8.35 -14.82
C THR A 171 7.90 -9.83 -14.56
N ASP A 172 9.12 -10.23 -14.16
CA ASP A 172 9.43 -11.64 -13.88
C ASP A 172 8.59 -12.18 -12.68
N MET A 173 8.26 -11.29 -11.73
CA MET A 173 7.41 -11.60 -10.57
C MET A 173 6.52 -10.40 -10.21
N GLN A 174 5.41 -10.67 -9.52
CA GLN A 174 4.58 -9.64 -8.91
C GLN A 174 4.01 -10.11 -7.58
N PHE A 175 3.96 -9.20 -6.59
CA PHE A 175 3.50 -9.48 -5.23
C PHE A 175 2.35 -8.57 -4.86
N ALA A 176 1.25 -9.16 -4.36
CA ALA A 176 0.04 -8.44 -3.98
C ALA A 176 0.14 -7.91 -2.54
N LEU A 177 1.08 -7.01 -2.28
CA LEU A 177 1.20 -6.31 -1.00
C LEU A 177 0.42 -4.99 -1.06
N SER A 178 -0.58 -4.82 -0.20
CA SER A 178 -1.48 -3.66 -0.22
C SER A 178 -1.34 -2.78 1.03
N ASP A 179 -1.50 -1.47 0.87
CA ASP A 179 -1.68 -0.49 1.95
C ASP A 179 -3.17 -0.15 2.16
N HIS A 180 -4.04 -0.75 1.35
CA HIS A 180 -5.49 -0.58 1.45
C HIS A 180 -6.14 -1.87 1.89
N ALA A 181 -7.24 -1.75 2.61
CA ALA A 181 -8.10 -2.85 2.96
C ALA A 181 -8.72 -3.50 1.71
N ASP A 182 -8.88 -4.80 1.72
CA ASP A 182 -9.74 -5.51 0.79
C ASP A 182 -11.22 -5.42 1.20
N PHE A 183 -12.10 -6.04 0.40
CA PHE A 183 -13.55 -6.00 0.68
C PHE A 183 -13.90 -6.61 2.04
N LYS A 184 -13.27 -7.71 2.43
CA LYS A 184 -13.53 -8.37 3.71
C LYS A 184 -13.09 -7.49 4.87
N GLN A 185 -11.88 -6.94 4.80
CA GLN A 185 -11.35 -6.02 5.81
C GLN A 185 -12.17 -4.74 5.91
N ALA A 186 -12.64 -4.20 4.79
CA ALA A 186 -13.56 -3.06 4.78
C ALA A 186 -14.90 -3.39 5.46
N LEU A 187 -15.44 -4.60 5.23
CA LEU A 187 -16.66 -5.08 5.88
C LEU A 187 -16.46 -5.26 7.39
N ASP A 188 -15.34 -5.84 7.81
CA ASP A 188 -15.00 -6.01 9.23
C ASP A 188 -14.89 -4.64 9.91
N TYR A 189 -14.20 -3.68 9.30
CA TYR A 189 -14.11 -2.31 9.80
C TYR A 189 -15.49 -1.65 9.95
N ILE A 190 -16.36 -1.76 8.93
CA ILE A 190 -17.73 -1.21 8.96
C ILE A 190 -18.54 -1.78 10.14
N ASN A 191 -18.44 -3.10 10.36
CA ASN A 191 -19.15 -3.76 11.45
C ASN A 191 -18.67 -3.28 12.83
N GLU A 192 -17.39 -2.97 12.98
CA GLU A 192 -16.80 -2.53 14.25
C GLU A 192 -17.04 -1.03 14.54
N VAL A 193 -17.05 -0.19 13.51
CA VAL A 193 -17.33 1.26 13.63
C VAL A 193 -18.76 1.52 14.03
N GLN A 194 -19.72 0.63 13.68
CA GLN A 194 -21.14 0.73 13.99
C GLN A 194 -21.81 2.04 13.54
N ALA A 195 -21.33 2.61 12.42
CA ALA A 195 -21.88 3.86 11.91
C ALA A 195 -23.30 3.68 11.38
N LYS A 196 -24.16 4.70 11.60
CA LYS A 196 -25.53 4.76 11.10
C LYS A 196 -25.59 5.01 9.59
N GLU A 197 -24.59 5.71 9.08
CA GLU A 197 -24.45 6.04 7.67
C GLU A 197 -23.05 5.67 7.16
N ILE A 198 -22.99 4.91 6.06
CA ILE A 198 -21.76 4.53 5.38
C ILE A 198 -21.68 5.25 4.04
N ILE A 199 -20.62 6.01 3.85
CA ILE A 199 -20.31 6.70 2.60
C ILE A 199 -19.05 6.07 2.01
N THR A 200 -19.11 5.54 0.80
CA THR A 200 -17.95 4.97 0.13
C THR A 200 -17.28 6.04 -0.74
N TYR A 201 -15.94 6.11 -0.68
CA TYR A 201 -15.16 7.14 -1.38
C TYR A 201 -14.06 6.52 -2.26
N GLY A 202 -13.75 7.18 -3.39
CA GLY A 202 -12.74 6.76 -4.35
C GLY A 202 -13.33 6.15 -5.62
N LYS A 203 -12.47 5.63 -6.49
CA LYS A 203 -12.88 5.12 -7.81
C LYS A 203 -13.85 3.94 -7.76
N GLY A 204 -13.73 3.10 -6.73
CA GLY A 204 -14.58 1.93 -6.53
C GLY A 204 -15.86 2.21 -5.73
N SER A 205 -16.16 3.47 -5.37
CA SER A 205 -17.20 3.82 -4.42
C SER A 205 -18.60 3.31 -4.78
N GLU A 206 -19.02 3.39 -6.03
CA GLU A 206 -20.32 2.86 -6.45
C GLU A 206 -20.38 1.33 -6.38
N VAL A 207 -19.28 0.67 -6.71
CA VAL A 207 -19.16 -0.80 -6.66
C VAL A 207 -19.16 -1.29 -5.22
N LEU A 208 -18.40 -0.65 -4.33
CA LEU A 208 -18.38 -0.99 -2.91
C LEU A 208 -19.76 -0.80 -2.29
N ALA A 209 -20.42 0.35 -2.51
CA ALA A 209 -21.75 0.60 -2.00
C ALA A 209 -22.77 -0.45 -2.48
N ALA A 210 -22.72 -0.84 -3.77
CA ALA A 210 -23.58 -1.87 -4.32
C ALA A 210 -23.32 -3.26 -3.70
N ASN A 211 -22.07 -3.62 -3.46
CA ASN A 211 -21.71 -4.90 -2.84
C ASN A 211 -22.07 -4.94 -1.34
N LEU A 212 -21.93 -3.82 -0.62
CA LEU A 212 -22.40 -3.69 0.76
C LEU A 212 -23.94 -3.82 0.84
N ALA A 213 -24.68 -3.23 -0.11
CA ALA A 213 -26.12 -3.38 -0.18
C ALA A 213 -26.57 -4.84 -0.33
N LYS A 214 -25.84 -5.67 -1.10
CA LYS A 214 -26.11 -7.12 -1.21
C LYS A 214 -25.92 -7.87 0.12
N LYS A 215 -25.15 -7.28 1.04
CA LYS A 215 -24.94 -7.78 2.42
C LYS A 215 -25.91 -7.19 3.44
N GLY A 216 -26.87 -6.37 2.98
CA GLY A 216 -27.85 -5.72 3.84
C GLY A 216 -27.34 -4.44 4.52
N ILE A 217 -26.17 -3.95 4.16
CA ILE A 217 -25.57 -2.72 4.71
C ILE A 217 -25.97 -1.54 3.82
N LYS A 218 -26.64 -0.56 4.41
CA LYS A 218 -27.01 0.68 3.70
C LYS A 218 -25.77 1.55 3.53
N ALA A 219 -25.27 1.66 2.31
CA ALA A 219 -24.14 2.50 1.96
C ALA A 219 -24.46 3.33 0.72
N VAL A 220 -23.89 4.53 0.63
CA VAL A 220 -24.02 5.42 -0.52
C VAL A 220 -22.64 5.83 -1.03
N SER A 221 -22.52 5.95 -2.37
CA SER A 221 -21.30 6.52 -2.95
C SER A 221 -21.25 8.02 -2.71
N PHE A 222 -20.08 8.54 -2.33
CA PHE A 222 -19.84 9.98 -2.12
C PHE A 222 -20.34 10.83 -3.29
N TRP A 223 -20.13 10.38 -4.52
CA TRP A 223 -20.55 11.08 -5.72
C TRP A 223 -22.08 11.17 -5.90
N ARG A 224 -22.82 10.20 -5.37
CA ARG A 224 -24.30 10.25 -5.35
C ARG A 224 -24.80 11.08 -4.17
N HIS A 225 -24.13 10.97 -3.03
CA HIS A 225 -24.49 11.74 -1.83
C HIS A 225 -24.34 13.25 -2.10
N SER A 226 -23.25 13.68 -2.71
CA SER A 226 -23.03 15.10 -3.04
C SER A 226 -24.04 15.68 -4.04
N LYS A 227 -24.66 14.84 -4.87
CA LYS A 227 -25.71 15.27 -5.82
C LYS A 227 -27.09 15.36 -5.18
N SER A 228 -27.32 14.64 -4.06
CA SER A 228 -28.61 14.62 -3.35
C SER A 228 -28.65 15.58 -2.16
N ALA A 229 -27.52 16.10 -1.71
CA ALA A 229 -27.45 17.09 -0.66
C ALA A 229 -28.03 18.44 -1.16
N PRO A 230 -28.96 19.08 -0.42
CA PRO A 230 -29.44 20.41 -0.78
C PRO A 230 -28.25 21.39 -0.83
N HIS A 231 -28.22 22.25 -1.83
CA HIS A 231 -27.13 23.20 -2.12
C HIS A 231 -26.77 24.18 -0.98
N ASN A 232 -27.46 24.12 0.16
CA ASN A 232 -27.28 25.00 1.32
C ASN A 232 -26.38 24.45 2.43
N ALA A 233 -25.71 23.31 2.24
CA ALA A 233 -24.90 22.68 3.29
C ALA A 233 -23.37 22.90 3.15
N LEU A 234 -22.95 23.71 2.19
CA LEU A 234 -21.53 24.02 1.93
C LEU A 234 -21.30 25.53 1.78
N CYS A 235 -21.70 26.33 2.78
CA CYS A 235 -21.24 27.72 2.96
C CYS A 235 -20.74 27.89 4.38
#